data_6e9c1f63d24da8ccc48b23476cb0dbf5
#
_entry.id   6e9c1f63d24da8ccc48b23476cb0dbf5
#
_cell.length_a   1.000
_cell.length_b   1.000
_cell.length_c   1.000
_cell.angle_alpha   90.00
_cell.angle_beta   90.00
_cell.angle_gamma   90.00
#
_symmetry.space_group_name_H-M   'P 1'
#
loop_
_entity.id
_entity.type
_entity.pdbx_description
1 polymer ?
#
loop_
_entity_poly.entity_id
_entity_poly.type
_entity_poly.pdbx_seq_one_letter_code
_entity_poly.pdbx_strand_id
1 'polypeptide(L)'
;MKIVFMGTPDFAKTAFERLCDNKFELVGAVTQPDKPKGRGYLLMPPPVKEAALSHGIQVLQPQTLKNEEFKNDLKRLSPDVIVVAAYGKLLPNYVLNTPKYGCVNIHASLLPRWRGAAPIQRCIMAGDKKTGITTMLMDEGLDTGDILESSETEISDTDNFETLHNRLSMLGAELIVSTLRKIENGKRENLRRKQSNENTTYAAKIEKSDCVINFEKSNVEIFNTI
;
A
#
# COMPACT_ATOMS: atom_id res chain seq x y z
N MET A 1 -11.87 -1.48 -17.42
CA MET A 1 -11.82 -0.53 -16.27
C MET A 1 -10.44 0.11 -16.24
N LYS A 2 -10.37 1.44 -16.42
CA LYS A 2 -9.13 2.22 -16.42
C LYS A 2 -8.58 2.41 -15.03
N ILE A 3 -7.33 2.03 -14.81
CA ILE A 3 -6.65 2.08 -13.51
C ILE A 3 -5.49 3.07 -13.57
N VAL A 4 -5.43 3.98 -12.61
CA VAL A 4 -4.19 4.67 -12.24
C VAL A 4 -3.61 3.97 -11.01
N PHE A 5 -2.33 3.62 -11.05
CA PHE A 5 -1.64 3.00 -9.93
C PHE A 5 -0.75 4.04 -9.22
N MET A 6 -0.90 4.18 -7.92
CA MET A 6 -0.08 5.08 -7.08
C MET A 6 0.73 4.26 -6.09
N GLY A 7 2.04 4.17 -6.29
CA GLY A 7 2.93 3.37 -5.43
C GLY A 7 4.39 3.69 -5.68
N THR A 8 5.27 3.25 -4.79
CA THR A 8 6.70 3.62 -4.88
C THR A 8 7.65 2.43 -4.70
N PRO A 9 7.69 1.69 -3.55
CA PRO A 9 8.68 0.66 -3.25
C PRO A 9 8.34 -0.70 -3.88
N ASP A 10 9.21 -1.69 -3.61
CA ASP A 10 9.06 -3.07 -4.10
C ASP A 10 7.73 -3.70 -3.71
N PHE A 11 7.22 -3.43 -2.50
CA PHE A 11 5.88 -3.87 -2.08
C PHE A 11 4.80 -3.47 -3.11
N ALA A 12 4.85 -2.23 -3.59
CA ALA A 12 3.91 -1.72 -4.57
C ALA A 12 4.17 -2.28 -5.98
N LYS A 13 5.45 -2.48 -6.33
CA LYS A 13 5.84 -3.04 -7.64
C LYS A 13 5.23 -4.41 -7.86
N THR A 14 5.24 -5.29 -6.87
CA THR A 14 4.64 -6.65 -6.97
C THR A 14 3.15 -6.58 -7.35
N ALA A 15 2.38 -5.69 -6.71
CA ALA A 15 0.98 -5.50 -7.06
C ALA A 15 0.79 -4.88 -8.45
N PHE A 16 1.64 -3.92 -8.83
CA PHE A 16 1.63 -3.30 -10.15
C PHE A 16 1.85 -4.33 -11.26
N GLU A 17 2.90 -5.14 -11.15
CA GLU A 17 3.23 -6.19 -12.12
C GLU A 17 2.10 -7.23 -12.22
N ARG A 18 1.51 -7.62 -11.07
CA ARG A 18 0.39 -8.56 -11.06
C ARG A 18 -0.84 -8.02 -11.78
N LEU A 19 -1.10 -6.72 -11.70
CA LEU A 19 -2.18 -6.08 -12.47
C LEU A 19 -1.87 -6.09 -13.98
N CYS A 20 -0.62 -5.85 -14.38
CA CYS A 20 -0.18 -5.98 -15.78
C CYS A 20 -0.38 -7.40 -16.31
N ASP A 21 0.10 -8.42 -15.58
CA ASP A 21 -0.02 -9.84 -15.95
C ASP A 21 -1.48 -10.27 -16.12
N ASN A 22 -2.38 -9.74 -15.29
CA ASN A 22 -3.81 -9.98 -15.36
C ASN A 22 -4.54 -9.12 -16.40
N LYS A 23 -3.79 -8.37 -17.24
CA LYS A 23 -4.28 -7.58 -18.36
C LYS A 23 -5.30 -6.51 -17.95
N PHE A 24 -5.12 -5.92 -16.77
CA PHE A 24 -5.86 -4.72 -16.41
C PHE A 24 -5.36 -3.51 -17.23
N GLU A 25 -6.26 -2.60 -17.56
CA GLU A 25 -5.95 -1.38 -18.31
C GLU A 25 -5.31 -0.33 -17.39
N LEU A 26 -3.98 -0.40 -17.20
CA LEU A 26 -3.22 0.59 -16.46
C LEU A 26 -2.92 1.80 -17.36
N VAL A 27 -3.64 2.91 -17.13
CA VAL A 27 -3.53 4.13 -17.93
C VAL A 27 -2.45 5.09 -17.43
N GLY A 28 -1.89 4.84 -16.26
CA GLY A 28 -0.78 5.61 -15.70
C GLY A 28 -0.30 5.08 -14.35
N ALA A 29 0.96 5.34 -14.04
CA ALA A 29 1.58 5.08 -12.76
C ALA A 29 2.05 6.40 -12.12
N VAL A 30 1.76 6.58 -10.84
CA VAL A 30 2.18 7.75 -10.07
C VAL A 30 3.14 7.30 -8.98
N THR A 31 4.36 7.82 -8.98
CA THR A 31 5.38 7.44 -8.00
C THR A 31 5.95 8.66 -7.27
N GLN A 32 6.66 8.43 -6.18
CA GLN A 32 7.53 9.45 -5.62
C GLN A 32 8.63 9.80 -6.64
N PRO A 33 9.16 11.04 -6.63
CA PRO A 33 10.32 11.41 -7.44
C PRO A 33 11.53 10.49 -7.18
N ASP A 34 12.42 10.40 -8.17
CA ASP A 34 13.70 9.72 -8.04
C ASP A 34 14.47 10.28 -6.84
N LYS A 35 15.12 9.41 -6.09
CA LYS A 35 15.88 9.81 -4.89
C LYS A 35 17.30 9.29 -4.95
N PRO A 36 18.27 10.02 -4.39
CA PRO A 36 19.61 9.50 -4.19
C PRO A 36 19.58 8.23 -3.34
N LYS A 37 20.25 7.15 -3.82
CA LYS A 37 20.33 5.86 -3.12
C LYS A 37 21.76 5.33 -3.16
N GLY A 38 22.13 4.62 -2.11
CA GLY A 38 23.42 3.93 -2.00
C GLY A 38 24.64 4.85 -1.77
N ARG A 39 25.82 4.22 -1.76
CA ARG A 39 27.11 4.93 -1.65
C ARG A 39 27.36 5.64 -2.98
N GLY A 40 27.41 6.97 -2.97
CA GLY A 40 27.59 7.80 -4.18
C GLY A 40 26.40 8.64 -4.59
N TYR A 41 25.28 8.54 -3.87
CA TYR A 41 24.09 9.40 -4.07
C TYR A 41 23.57 9.44 -5.52
N LEU A 42 23.68 8.35 -6.25
CA LEU A 42 23.11 8.27 -7.60
C LEU A 42 21.57 8.32 -7.52
N LEU A 43 20.98 9.14 -8.37
CA LEU A 43 19.52 9.20 -8.52
C LEU A 43 19.03 7.86 -9.06
N MET A 44 18.22 7.18 -8.25
CA MET A 44 17.65 5.88 -8.60
C MET A 44 16.13 6.01 -8.77
N PRO A 45 15.58 5.48 -9.86
CA PRO A 45 14.14 5.45 -10.05
C PRO A 45 13.48 4.55 -8.99
N PRO A 46 12.24 4.87 -8.57
CA PRO A 46 11.45 3.97 -7.74
C PRO A 46 11.13 2.65 -8.48
N PRO A 47 11.03 1.51 -7.77
CA PRO A 47 10.71 0.21 -8.35
C PRO A 47 9.45 0.21 -9.24
N VAL A 48 8.38 0.91 -8.84
CA VAL A 48 7.16 1.04 -9.64
C VAL A 48 7.41 1.82 -10.94
N LYS A 49 8.29 2.84 -10.93
CA LYS A 49 8.65 3.58 -12.15
C LYS A 49 9.35 2.68 -13.16
N GLU A 50 10.32 1.88 -12.70
CA GLU A 50 11.02 0.93 -13.57
C GLU A 50 10.05 -0.06 -14.21
N ALA A 51 9.16 -0.65 -13.40
CA ALA A 51 8.14 -1.57 -13.89
C ALA A 51 7.18 -0.90 -14.88
N ALA A 52 6.70 0.32 -14.58
CA ALA A 52 5.80 1.03 -15.48
C ALA A 52 6.44 1.34 -16.84
N LEU A 53 7.70 1.79 -16.85
CA LEU A 53 8.44 2.06 -18.07
C LEU A 53 8.67 0.78 -18.90
N SER A 54 8.98 -0.36 -18.28
CA SER A 54 9.14 -1.64 -18.97
C SER A 54 7.86 -2.14 -19.64
N HIS A 55 6.70 -1.76 -19.11
CA HIS A 55 5.39 -2.05 -19.69
C HIS A 55 4.86 -0.94 -20.63
N GLY A 56 5.65 0.10 -20.92
CA GLY A 56 5.23 1.24 -21.75
C GLY A 56 4.13 2.10 -21.13
N ILE A 57 3.97 2.06 -19.80
CA ILE A 57 2.94 2.82 -19.08
C ILE A 57 3.48 4.19 -18.69
N GLN A 58 2.68 5.24 -18.93
CA GLN A 58 3.04 6.62 -18.56
C GLN A 58 3.30 6.74 -17.06
N VAL A 59 4.41 7.39 -16.69
CA VAL A 59 4.79 7.66 -15.30
C VAL A 59 4.64 9.14 -14.98
N LEU A 60 3.99 9.45 -13.87
CA LEU A 60 3.89 10.78 -13.29
C LEU A 60 4.63 10.81 -11.94
N GLN A 61 5.46 11.82 -11.74
CA GLN A 61 6.25 12.01 -10.51
C GLN A 61 6.02 13.40 -9.88
N PRO A 62 4.80 13.71 -9.45
CA PRO A 62 4.48 15.03 -8.92
C PRO A 62 5.21 15.29 -7.60
N GLN A 63 5.86 16.46 -7.50
CA GLN A 63 6.45 16.93 -6.24
C GLN A 63 5.36 17.13 -5.17
N THR A 64 4.21 17.65 -5.59
CA THR A 64 3.02 17.82 -4.76
C THR A 64 1.78 17.36 -5.51
N LEU A 65 0.83 16.78 -4.76
CA LEU A 65 -0.50 16.44 -5.30
C LEU A 65 -1.48 17.62 -5.25
N LYS A 66 -1.05 18.80 -4.79
CA LYS A 66 -1.95 19.94 -4.58
C LYS A 66 -1.92 20.97 -5.73
N ASN A 67 -1.14 20.74 -6.78
CA ASN A 67 -1.02 21.65 -7.91
C ASN A 67 -2.03 21.31 -9.04
N GLU A 68 -2.35 22.32 -9.84
CA GLU A 68 -3.27 22.15 -10.98
C GLU A 68 -2.69 21.26 -12.09
N GLU A 69 -1.38 21.18 -12.23
CA GLU A 69 -0.72 20.31 -13.21
C GLU A 69 -1.11 18.85 -12.99
N PHE A 70 -0.87 18.32 -11.79
CA PHE A 70 -1.23 16.94 -11.47
C PHE A 70 -2.74 16.69 -11.54
N LYS A 71 -3.54 17.68 -11.15
CA LYS A 71 -5.00 17.59 -11.25
C LYS A 71 -5.46 17.46 -12.72
N ASN A 72 -4.83 18.19 -13.63
CA ASN A 72 -5.12 18.11 -15.06
C ASN A 72 -4.63 16.79 -15.65
N ASP A 73 -3.45 16.31 -15.25
CA ASP A 73 -2.93 15.01 -15.65
C ASP A 73 -3.87 13.88 -15.22
N LEU A 74 -4.34 13.90 -13.97
CA LEU A 74 -5.26 12.89 -13.45
C LEU A 74 -6.60 12.90 -14.19
N LYS A 75 -7.12 14.09 -14.49
CA LYS A 75 -8.34 14.25 -15.32
C LYS A 75 -8.16 13.68 -16.71
N ARG A 76 -7.00 13.93 -17.34
CA ARG A 76 -6.69 13.41 -18.68
C ARG A 76 -6.63 11.89 -18.70
N LEU A 77 -6.05 11.27 -17.66
CA LEU A 77 -6.01 9.81 -17.51
C LEU A 77 -7.40 9.22 -17.28
N SER A 78 -8.32 10.02 -16.72
CA SER A 78 -9.73 9.62 -16.50
C SER A 78 -9.90 8.22 -15.90
N PRO A 79 -9.30 7.94 -14.72
CA PRO A 79 -9.36 6.61 -14.14
C PRO A 79 -10.76 6.26 -13.63
N ASP A 80 -11.15 4.99 -13.80
CA ASP A 80 -12.34 4.44 -13.14
C ASP A 80 -12.07 4.11 -11.68
N VAL A 81 -10.83 3.71 -11.36
CA VAL A 81 -10.34 3.41 -10.00
C VAL A 81 -8.87 3.82 -9.88
N ILE A 82 -8.47 4.26 -8.69
CA ILE A 82 -7.06 4.43 -8.33
C ILE A 82 -6.68 3.32 -7.36
N VAL A 83 -5.63 2.55 -7.68
CA VAL A 83 -5.03 1.58 -6.75
C VAL A 83 -3.84 2.23 -6.07
N VAL A 84 -3.80 2.16 -4.76
CA VAL A 84 -2.73 2.75 -3.93
C VAL A 84 -2.02 1.65 -3.16
N ALA A 85 -0.68 1.65 -3.20
CA ALA A 85 0.14 0.77 -2.38
C ALA A 85 1.43 1.50 -1.97
N ALA A 86 1.65 1.68 -0.69
CA ALA A 86 2.86 2.30 -0.14
C ALA A 86 3.32 3.55 -0.91
N TYR A 87 2.40 4.46 -1.23
CA TYR A 87 2.70 5.68 -1.99
C TYR A 87 3.43 6.73 -1.14
N GLY A 88 3.12 6.81 0.15
CA GLY A 88 3.84 7.64 1.11
C GLY A 88 3.46 9.13 1.14
N LYS A 89 2.32 9.51 0.54
CA LYS A 89 1.72 10.85 0.67
C LYS A 89 0.23 10.72 0.93
N LEU A 90 -0.34 11.64 1.72
CA LEU A 90 -1.78 11.78 1.87
C LEU A 90 -2.40 12.24 0.55
N LEU A 91 -3.52 11.65 0.18
CA LEU A 91 -4.25 11.98 -1.04
C LEU A 91 -5.23 13.15 -0.74
N PRO A 92 -5.17 14.24 -1.51
CA PRO A 92 -6.18 15.31 -1.40
C PRO A 92 -7.56 14.80 -1.80
N ASN A 93 -8.62 15.43 -1.28
CA ASN A 93 -10.01 15.07 -1.54
C ASN A 93 -10.34 14.97 -3.03
N TYR A 94 -9.79 15.85 -3.86
CA TYR A 94 -10.06 15.77 -5.29
C TYR A 94 -9.49 14.47 -5.92
N VAL A 95 -8.38 13.92 -5.41
CA VAL A 95 -7.84 12.64 -5.87
C VAL A 95 -8.75 11.50 -5.43
N LEU A 96 -9.20 11.51 -4.17
CA LEU A 96 -10.10 10.50 -3.63
C LEU A 96 -11.43 10.44 -4.39
N ASN A 97 -11.93 11.60 -4.85
CA ASN A 97 -13.24 11.74 -5.50
C ASN A 97 -13.18 11.76 -7.04
N THR A 98 -12.00 11.71 -7.67
CA THR A 98 -11.89 11.72 -9.13
C THR A 98 -12.37 10.39 -9.75
N PRO A 99 -11.94 9.21 -9.26
CA PRO A 99 -12.34 7.97 -9.90
C PRO A 99 -13.73 7.52 -9.48
N LYS A 100 -14.51 7.01 -10.44
CA LYS A 100 -15.87 6.50 -10.23
C LYS A 100 -15.98 5.49 -9.08
N TYR A 101 -14.98 4.59 -9.00
CA TYR A 101 -14.95 3.53 -7.98
C TYR A 101 -14.11 3.90 -6.75
N GLY A 102 -13.59 5.13 -6.68
CA GLY A 102 -12.78 5.62 -5.56
C GLY A 102 -11.33 5.13 -5.63
N CYS A 103 -10.61 5.35 -4.53
CA CYS A 103 -9.23 4.91 -4.35
C CYS A 103 -9.22 3.65 -3.48
N VAL A 104 -8.60 2.59 -3.97
CA VAL A 104 -8.46 1.31 -3.25
C VAL A 104 -7.02 1.18 -2.78
N ASN A 105 -6.82 1.12 -1.46
CA ASN A 105 -5.50 0.91 -0.86
C ASN A 105 -5.25 -0.57 -0.56
N ILE A 106 -4.00 -1.01 -0.79
CA ILE A 106 -3.48 -2.30 -0.35
C ILE A 106 -2.73 -2.04 0.96
N HIS A 107 -3.36 -2.37 2.09
CA HIS A 107 -2.81 -2.14 3.42
C HIS A 107 -2.25 -3.42 4.02
N ALA A 108 -1.03 -3.37 4.55
CA ALA A 108 -0.30 -4.55 5.02
C ALA A 108 -0.64 -4.91 6.47
N SER A 109 -1.93 -4.97 6.79
CA SER A 109 -2.45 -5.50 8.05
C SER A 109 -3.89 -6.00 7.91
N LEU A 110 -4.40 -6.65 8.94
CA LEU A 110 -5.81 -6.96 9.12
C LEU A 110 -6.49 -5.78 9.83
N LEU A 111 -7.00 -4.82 9.05
CA LEU A 111 -7.70 -3.65 9.60
C LEU A 111 -8.94 -4.08 10.44
N PRO A 112 -9.24 -3.36 11.53
CA PRO A 112 -8.72 -2.05 11.96
C PRO A 112 -7.41 -2.07 12.77
N ARG A 113 -6.75 -3.23 12.90
CA ARG A 113 -5.47 -3.33 13.60
C ARG A 113 -4.35 -2.79 12.70
N TRP A 114 -3.41 -2.05 13.30
CA TRP A 114 -2.23 -1.50 12.65
C TRP A 114 -2.52 -0.51 11.51
N ARG A 115 -3.44 0.46 11.70
CA ARG A 115 -3.57 1.62 10.83
C ARG A 115 -2.27 2.42 10.84
N GLY A 116 -1.79 2.89 9.69
CA GLY A 116 -0.64 3.79 9.60
C GLY A 116 0.54 3.25 8.80
N ALA A 117 1.74 3.78 9.07
CA ALA A 117 2.86 3.74 8.14
C ALA A 117 3.72 2.45 8.17
N ALA A 118 3.75 1.72 9.30
CA ALA A 118 4.67 0.61 9.50
C ALA A 118 4.00 -0.67 10.05
N PRO A 119 2.87 -1.15 9.45
CA PRO A 119 2.11 -2.26 10.00
C PRO A 119 2.91 -3.57 10.09
N ILE A 120 3.81 -3.85 9.11
CA ILE A 120 4.61 -5.06 9.07
C ILE A 120 5.60 -5.10 10.25
N GLN A 121 6.34 -4.02 10.47
CA GLN A 121 7.28 -3.94 11.57
C GLN A 121 6.57 -3.99 12.92
N ARG A 122 5.47 -3.24 13.06
CA ARG A 122 4.75 -3.14 14.34
C ARG A 122 4.09 -4.46 14.74
N CYS A 123 3.57 -5.27 13.82
CA CYS A 123 3.02 -6.58 14.18
C CYS A 123 4.11 -7.58 14.59
N ILE A 124 5.30 -7.55 13.98
CA ILE A 124 6.45 -8.36 14.41
C ILE A 124 6.90 -7.93 15.81
N MET A 125 7.15 -6.64 16.02
CA MET A 125 7.59 -6.09 17.30
C MET A 125 6.59 -6.39 18.44
N ALA A 126 5.30 -6.42 18.13
CA ALA A 126 4.24 -6.77 19.08
C ALA A 126 4.14 -8.27 19.38
N GLY A 127 4.83 -9.12 18.62
CA GLY A 127 4.75 -10.58 18.76
C GLY A 127 3.42 -11.16 18.29
N ASP A 128 2.75 -10.49 17.36
CA ASP A 128 1.51 -11.00 16.76
C ASP A 128 1.78 -12.34 16.08
N LYS A 129 0.84 -13.29 16.22
CA LYS A 129 0.95 -14.61 15.57
C LYS A 129 0.31 -14.65 14.19
N LYS A 130 -0.47 -13.63 13.85
CA LYS A 130 -1.19 -13.49 12.59
C LYS A 130 -1.19 -12.05 12.13
N THR A 131 -1.13 -11.88 10.82
CA THR A 131 -1.29 -10.62 10.11
C THR A 131 -1.95 -10.88 8.78
N GLY A 132 -1.94 -9.91 7.88
CA GLY A 132 -2.49 -10.11 6.54
C GLY A 132 -2.46 -8.85 5.71
N ILE A 133 -3.27 -8.88 4.67
CA ILE A 133 -3.53 -7.74 3.79
C ILE A 133 -5.02 -7.39 3.85
N THR A 134 -5.29 -6.11 3.83
CA THR A 134 -6.64 -5.57 3.63
C THR A 134 -6.66 -4.67 2.40
N THR A 135 -7.55 -4.93 1.45
CA THR A 135 -7.93 -3.92 0.46
C THR A 135 -9.07 -3.08 1.03
N MET A 136 -8.94 -1.76 0.97
CA MET A 136 -9.91 -0.84 1.53
C MET A 136 -10.17 0.36 0.61
N LEU A 137 -11.37 0.92 0.66
CA LEU A 137 -11.66 2.23 0.07
C LEU A 137 -11.03 3.31 0.95
N MET A 138 -10.26 4.20 0.33
CA MET A 138 -9.66 5.32 1.06
C MET A 138 -10.69 6.42 1.32
N ASP A 139 -10.59 7.00 2.49
CA ASP A 139 -11.27 8.24 2.90
C ASP A 139 -10.23 9.30 3.34
N GLU A 140 -10.69 10.37 3.97
CA GLU A 140 -9.82 11.44 4.47
C GLU A 140 -9.01 11.05 5.71
N GLY A 141 -9.38 9.95 6.38
CA GLY A 141 -8.73 9.48 7.59
C GLY A 141 -7.50 8.60 7.30
N LEU A 142 -6.75 8.30 8.35
CA LEU A 142 -5.61 7.42 8.25
C LEU A 142 -6.07 5.96 8.31
N ASP A 143 -6.18 5.31 7.15
CA ASP A 143 -6.59 3.92 6.99
C ASP A 143 -7.93 3.59 7.68
N THR A 144 -8.89 4.51 7.64
CA THR A 144 -10.20 4.42 8.29
C THR A 144 -11.34 3.99 7.37
N GLY A 145 -11.13 4.00 6.08
CA GLY A 145 -12.15 3.73 5.09
C GLY A 145 -12.66 2.27 5.10
N ASP A 146 -13.71 2.02 4.33
CA ASP A 146 -14.40 0.73 4.33
C ASP A 146 -13.50 -0.40 3.82
N ILE A 147 -13.45 -1.51 4.55
CA ILE A 147 -12.79 -2.74 4.12
C ILE A 147 -13.56 -3.33 2.93
N LEU A 148 -12.83 -3.73 1.88
CA LEU A 148 -13.38 -4.47 0.75
C LEU A 148 -13.12 -5.98 0.91
N GLU A 149 -11.85 -6.37 1.03
CA GLU A 149 -11.46 -7.75 1.26
C GLU A 149 -10.27 -7.81 2.23
N SER A 150 -10.08 -8.98 2.84
CA SER A 150 -8.92 -9.25 3.70
C SER A 150 -8.42 -10.67 3.44
N SER A 151 -7.12 -10.87 3.56
CA SER A 151 -6.48 -12.17 3.48
C SER A 151 -5.46 -12.30 4.61
N GLU A 152 -5.58 -13.36 5.40
CA GLU A 152 -4.77 -13.62 6.60
C GLU A 152 -3.55 -14.49 6.27
N THR A 153 -2.46 -14.30 7.00
CA THR A 153 -1.30 -15.19 7.04
C THR A 153 -0.75 -15.28 8.46
N GLU A 154 -0.13 -16.39 8.78
CA GLU A 154 0.58 -16.56 10.05
C GLU A 154 1.92 -15.80 10.06
N ILE A 155 2.36 -15.39 11.23
CA ILE A 155 3.72 -14.90 11.49
C ILE A 155 4.44 -16.04 12.23
N SER A 156 5.43 -16.64 11.58
CA SER A 156 6.24 -17.69 12.17
C SER A 156 7.31 -17.12 13.09
N ASP A 157 7.84 -17.95 13.99
CA ASP A 157 8.93 -17.55 14.88
C ASP A 157 10.26 -17.28 14.14
N THR A 158 10.36 -17.62 12.84
CA THR A 158 11.51 -17.35 11.98
C THR A 158 11.29 -16.18 11.04
N ASP A 159 10.11 -15.55 11.07
CA ASP A 159 9.86 -14.38 10.24
C ASP A 159 10.59 -13.15 10.75
N ASN A 160 11.19 -12.46 9.82
CA ASN A 160 11.70 -11.10 9.97
C ASN A 160 10.93 -10.15 9.04
N PHE A 161 11.30 -8.87 9.05
CA PHE A 161 10.67 -7.89 8.17
C PHE A 161 10.72 -8.30 6.69
N GLU A 162 11.85 -8.79 6.20
CA GLU A 162 12.02 -9.12 4.78
C GLU A 162 11.13 -10.30 4.36
N THR A 163 11.14 -11.39 5.14
CA THR A 163 10.35 -12.59 4.81
C THR A 163 8.85 -12.31 4.86
N LEU A 164 8.38 -11.59 5.88
CA LEU A 164 6.98 -11.23 6.00
C LEU A 164 6.56 -10.18 4.96
N HIS A 165 7.39 -9.17 4.69
CA HIS A 165 7.16 -8.19 3.64
C HIS A 165 6.96 -8.86 2.27
N ASN A 166 7.85 -9.80 1.90
CA ASN A 166 7.77 -10.49 0.61
C ASN A 166 6.50 -11.33 0.51
N ARG A 167 6.13 -12.05 1.57
CA ARG A 167 4.89 -12.83 1.63
C ARG A 167 3.65 -11.93 1.53
N LEU A 168 3.61 -10.83 2.27
CA LEU A 168 2.49 -9.89 2.23
C LEU A 168 2.39 -9.14 0.90
N SER A 169 3.51 -8.85 0.23
CA SER A 169 3.47 -8.20 -1.09
C SER A 169 2.82 -9.11 -2.13
N MET A 170 3.12 -10.41 -2.12
CA MET A 170 2.47 -11.39 -3.00
C MET A 170 1.00 -11.55 -2.67
N LEU A 171 0.66 -11.68 -1.38
CA LEU A 171 -0.73 -11.80 -0.92
C LEU A 171 -1.56 -10.57 -1.32
N GLY A 172 -0.99 -9.37 -1.18
CA GLY A 172 -1.62 -8.11 -1.59
C GLY A 172 -1.83 -8.01 -3.09
N ALA A 173 -0.88 -8.50 -3.87
CA ALA A 173 -0.97 -8.54 -5.33
C ALA A 173 -2.11 -9.46 -5.81
N GLU A 174 -2.29 -10.62 -5.19
CA GLU A 174 -3.43 -11.51 -5.50
C GLU A 174 -4.76 -10.90 -5.04
N LEU A 175 -4.78 -10.33 -3.83
CA LEU A 175 -6.00 -9.79 -3.25
C LEU A 175 -6.54 -8.59 -4.05
N ILE A 176 -5.67 -7.70 -4.54
CA ILE A 176 -6.12 -6.55 -5.34
C ILE A 176 -6.72 -6.99 -6.67
N VAL A 177 -6.19 -8.03 -7.31
CA VAL A 177 -6.77 -8.60 -8.53
C VAL A 177 -8.18 -9.11 -8.27
N SER A 178 -8.39 -9.87 -7.17
CA SER A 178 -9.71 -10.34 -6.73
C SER A 178 -10.67 -9.16 -6.52
N THR A 179 -10.23 -8.17 -5.75
CA THR A 179 -11.02 -6.99 -5.40
C THR A 179 -11.46 -6.22 -6.65
N LEU A 180 -10.54 -5.95 -7.56
CA LEU A 180 -10.85 -5.21 -8.79
C LEU A 180 -11.78 -5.97 -9.72
N ARG A 181 -11.64 -7.30 -9.86
CA ARG A 181 -12.58 -8.13 -10.62
C ARG A 181 -14.00 -8.08 -10.04
N LYS A 182 -14.12 -8.07 -8.71
CA LYS A 182 -15.43 -7.93 -8.04
C LYS A 182 -16.02 -6.53 -8.23
N ILE A 183 -15.20 -5.49 -8.20
CA ILE A 183 -15.64 -4.11 -8.48
C ILE A 183 -16.13 -4.01 -9.93
N GLU A 184 -15.38 -4.52 -10.89
CA GLU A 184 -15.71 -4.52 -12.31
C GLU A 184 -17.03 -5.25 -12.61
N ASN A 185 -17.31 -6.33 -11.86
CA ASN A 185 -18.57 -7.09 -11.92
C ASN A 185 -19.72 -6.48 -11.11
N GLY A 186 -19.62 -5.21 -10.70
CA GLY A 186 -20.69 -4.47 -10.02
C GLY A 186 -20.90 -4.86 -8.55
N LYS A 187 -19.98 -5.59 -7.93
CA LYS A 187 -20.13 -6.08 -6.54
C LYS A 187 -19.51 -5.14 -5.49
N ARG A 188 -19.08 -3.94 -5.87
CA ARG A 188 -18.38 -3.00 -4.97
C ARG A 188 -19.14 -2.73 -3.67
N GLU A 189 -20.43 -2.39 -3.78
CA GLU A 189 -21.23 -2.05 -2.59
C GLU A 189 -21.42 -3.26 -1.66
N ASN A 190 -21.49 -4.47 -2.22
CA ASN A 190 -21.62 -5.70 -1.45
C ASN A 190 -20.33 -6.08 -0.70
N LEU A 191 -19.17 -5.57 -1.15
CA LEU A 191 -17.88 -5.80 -0.49
C LEU A 191 -17.68 -4.87 0.69
N ARG A 192 -18.26 -3.66 0.66
CA ARG A 192 -17.97 -2.61 1.63
C ARG A 192 -18.40 -3.02 3.04
N ARG A 193 -17.45 -3.00 3.96
CA ARG A 193 -17.67 -3.23 5.39
C ARG A 193 -17.02 -2.09 6.16
N LYS A 194 -17.83 -1.35 6.92
CA LYS A 194 -17.31 -0.29 7.80
C LYS A 194 -16.37 -0.89 8.82
N GLN A 195 -15.25 -0.20 9.06
CA GLN A 195 -14.36 -0.58 10.13
C GLN A 195 -14.99 -0.29 11.49
N SER A 196 -14.87 -1.23 12.43
CA SER A 196 -15.14 -0.95 13.85
C SER A 196 -14.01 -0.13 14.45
N ASN A 197 -14.31 0.68 15.46
CA ASN A 197 -13.28 1.32 16.28
C ASN A 197 -12.76 0.39 17.40
N GLU A 198 -13.41 -0.75 17.62
CA GLU A 198 -12.95 -1.76 18.54
C GLU A 198 -11.67 -2.42 18.02
N ASN A 199 -10.71 -2.67 18.90
CA ASN A 199 -9.41 -3.28 18.58
C ASN A 199 -8.56 -2.48 17.58
N THR A 200 -8.86 -1.20 17.35
CA THR A 200 -8.01 -0.33 16.53
C THR A 200 -6.65 -0.13 17.19
N THR A 201 -5.59 -0.35 16.44
CA THR A 201 -4.22 -0.02 16.84
C THR A 201 -3.53 0.76 15.74
N TYR A 202 -2.46 1.49 16.10
CA TYR A 202 -1.74 2.35 15.18
C TYR A 202 -0.31 1.88 14.98
N ALA A 203 0.11 1.84 13.73
CA ALA A 203 1.46 1.49 13.29
C ALA A 203 2.23 2.76 12.94
N ALA A 204 2.74 3.45 13.98
CA ALA A 204 3.60 4.61 13.78
C ALA A 204 4.85 4.22 12.97
N LYS A 205 5.34 5.18 12.17
CA LYS A 205 6.59 5.02 11.43
C LYS A 205 7.71 4.60 12.38
N ILE A 206 8.59 3.73 11.91
CA ILE A 206 9.76 3.31 12.68
C ILE A 206 10.78 4.44 12.74
N GLU A 207 11.22 4.75 13.95
CA GLU A 207 12.22 5.77 14.25
C GLU A 207 13.48 5.15 14.83
N LYS A 208 14.57 5.90 14.89
CA LYS A 208 15.84 5.41 15.46
C LYS A 208 15.72 4.98 16.92
N SER A 209 14.83 5.61 17.67
CA SER A 209 14.52 5.24 19.06
C SER A 209 13.91 3.84 19.19
N ASP A 210 13.14 3.39 18.20
CA ASP A 210 12.57 2.03 18.17
C ASP A 210 13.65 0.94 18.04
N CYS A 211 14.83 1.29 17.50
CA CYS A 211 15.94 0.38 17.30
C CYS A 211 16.86 0.25 18.54
N VAL A 212 16.57 0.95 19.63
CA VAL A 212 17.33 0.85 20.89
C VAL A 212 16.86 -0.35 21.67
N ILE A 213 17.79 -1.32 21.89
CA ILE A 213 17.48 -2.53 22.63
C ILE A 213 17.45 -2.21 24.13
N ASN A 214 16.33 -2.50 24.78
CA ASN A 214 16.22 -2.48 26.22
C ASN A 214 16.41 -3.90 26.79
N PHE A 215 17.54 -4.13 27.42
CA PHE A 215 17.92 -5.45 27.99
C PHE A 215 17.13 -5.82 29.26
N GLU A 216 16.26 -4.94 29.79
CA GLU A 216 15.34 -5.25 30.88
C GLU A 216 14.08 -5.98 30.39
N LYS A 217 13.82 -6.00 29.07
CA LYS A 217 12.73 -6.72 28.45
C LYS A 217 12.98 -8.22 28.37
N SER A 218 11.92 -8.99 28.17
CA SER A 218 12.03 -10.43 27.93
C SER A 218 12.83 -10.74 26.66
N ASN A 219 13.43 -11.93 26.59
CA ASN A 219 14.14 -12.40 25.41
C ASN A 219 13.27 -12.38 24.13
N VAL A 220 11.97 -12.68 24.27
CA VAL A 220 11.01 -12.65 23.15
C VAL A 220 10.79 -11.22 22.67
N GLU A 221 10.59 -10.26 23.56
CA GLU A 221 10.42 -8.85 23.16
C GLU A 221 11.69 -8.28 22.51
N ILE A 222 12.87 -8.67 23.02
CA ILE A 222 14.14 -8.27 22.42
C ILE A 222 14.27 -8.88 21.01
N PHE A 223 14.01 -10.18 20.88
CA PHE A 223 14.06 -10.89 19.59
C PHE A 223 13.13 -10.25 18.55
N ASN A 224 11.90 -9.93 18.94
CA ASN A 224 10.94 -9.28 18.04
C ASN A 224 11.32 -7.83 17.65
N THR A 225 12.31 -7.22 18.32
CA THR A 225 12.76 -5.85 18.06
C THR A 225 13.99 -5.81 17.13
N ILE A 226 14.76 -6.89 17.07
CA ILE A 226 15.97 -7.06 16.23
C ILE A 226 15.57 -7.45 14.79
#